data_f3a9e671a0dd5b72a52d8d8d1cc2b165
#
_entry.id   f3a9e671a0dd5b72a52d8d8d1cc2b165
#
_cell.length_a   1.000
_cell.length_b   1.000
_cell.length_c   1.000
_cell.angle_alpha   90.00
_cell.angle_beta   90.00
_cell.angle_gamma   90.00
#
_symmetry.space_group_name_H-M   'P 1'
#
loop_
_entity.id
_entity.type
_entity.pdbx_description
1 polymer ?
#
loop_
_entity_poly.entity_id
_entity_poly.type
_entity_poly.pdbx_seq_one_letter_code
_entity_poly.pdbx_strand_id
1 'polypeptide(L)'
;NKPTGQGHKLVWFTVIIIMIPVVIVGYVLLASLGGQNRPVEGSRFSKKDLDPAITDDNISTLESALSNIENVEKVSVNLLSATLRVHIDLIDSATDDVASAAINSAYSVINEQLPIDTYFTNKDGSKMYDLEIDSYNYLIDDTHTADGWTYLKLTKTGASDGPVTDNMTVAKDAELSNQLKAASDQIQQNIANAQNSDDGQ
;
A
#
# COMPACT_ATOMS: atom_id res chain seq x y z
N ASN A 1 -62.76 1.81 47.37
CA ASN A 1 -61.87 0.98 46.51
C ASN A 1 -60.61 1.75 46.22
N LYS A 2 -59.50 1.35 46.82
CA LYS A 2 -58.16 1.85 46.50
C LYS A 2 -57.69 1.19 45.20
N PRO A 3 -57.19 1.91 44.19
CA PRO A 3 -56.58 1.30 43.05
C PRO A 3 -55.26 0.62 43.47
N THR A 4 -55.22 -0.67 43.28
CA THR A 4 -54.09 -1.51 43.60
C THR A 4 -52.90 -1.14 42.71
N GLY A 5 -51.73 -0.87 43.32
CA GLY A 5 -50.49 -0.41 42.69
C GLY A 5 -49.79 -1.45 41.81
N GLN A 6 -50.53 -2.15 40.95
CA GLN A 6 -49.95 -3.07 39.94
C GLN A 6 -49.46 -2.37 38.68
N GLY A 7 -49.98 -1.19 38.37
CA GLY A 7 -49.60 -0.45 37.17
C GLY A 7 -48.11 -0.01 37.16
N HIS A 8 -47.57 0.37 38.30
CA HIS A 8 -46.17 0.78 38.38
C HIS A 8 -45.16 -0.38 38.18
N LYS A 9 -45.50 -1.58 38.65
CA LYS A 9 -44.63 -2.74 38.48
C LYS A 9 -44.55 -3.18 37.02
N LEU A 10 -45.68 -3.13 36.31
CA LEU A 10 -45.75 -3.49 34.89
C LEU A 10 -44.98 -2.48 34.02
N VAL A 11 -45.15 -1.20 34.29
CA VAL A 11 -44.40 -0.14 33.60
C VAL A 11 -42.89 -0.29 33.82
N TRP A 12 -42.47 -0.56 35.08
CA TRP A 12 -41.06 -0.80 35.39
C TRP A 12 -40.50 -2.01 34.66
N PHE A 13 -41.29 -3.10 34.57
CA PHE A 13 -40.89 -4.30 33.85
C PHE A 13 -40.72 -4.05 32.36
N THR A 14 -41.59 -3.26 31.75
CA THR A 14 -41.50 -2.88 30.34
C THR A 14 -40.26 -1.99 30.08
N VAL A 15 -39.98 -1.06 30.96
CA VAL A 15 -38.80 -0.19 30.88
C VAL A 15 -37.51 -1.02 30.95
N ILE A 16 -37.44 -1.99 31.88
CA ILE A 16 -36.26 -2.88 31.99
C ILE A 16 -36.07 -3.71 30.71
N ILE A 17 -37.13 -4.28 30.15
CA ILE A 17 -37.05 -5.07 28.91
C ILE A 17 -36.54 -4.23 27.73
N ILE A 18 -36.96 -2.95 27.62
CA ILE A 18 -36.52 -2.05 26.57
C ILE A 18 -35.08 -1.59 26.82
N MET A 19 -34.67 -1.39 28.07
CA MET A 19 -33.34 -0.93 28.43
C MET A 19 -32.25 -1.98 28.18
N ILE A 20 -32.57 -3.28 28.30
CA ILE A 20 -31.58 -4.35 28.07
C ILE A 20 -30.95 -4.27 26.66
N PRO A 21 -31.73 -4.29 25.56
CA PRO A 21 -31.13 -4.16 24.21
C PRO A 21 -30.44 -2.82 24.00
N VAL A 22 -30.92 -1.73 24.56
CA VAL A 22 -30.28 -0.41 24.47
C VAL A 22 -28.90 -0.41 25.14
N VAL A 23 -28.80 -1.02 26.33
CA VAL A 23 -27.50 -1.15 27.05
C VAL A 23 -26.55 -2.07 26.26
N ILE A 24 -27.05 -3.17 25.71
CA ILE A 24 -26.21 -4.09 24.90
C ILE A 24 -25.69 -3.38 23.65
N VAL A 25 -26.54 -2.66 22.92
CA VAL A 25 -26.13 -1.91 21.71
C VAL A 25 -25.15 -0.80 22.09
N GLY A 26 -25.44 -0.05 23.19
CA GLY A 26 -24.53 0.98 23.70
C GLY A 26 -23.16 0.43 24.09
N TYR A 27 -23.14 -0.73 24.76
CA TYR A 27 -21.89 -1.41 25.10
C TYR A 27 -21.10 -1.85 23.87
N VAL A 28 -21.78 -2.46 22.87
CA VAL A 28 -21.14 -2.88 21.60
C VAL A 28 -20.60 -1.68 20.84
N LEU A 29 -21.36 -0.57 20.78
CA LEU A 29 -20.88 0.66 20.14
C LEU A 29 -19.68 1.25 20.85
N LEU A 30 -19.70 1.33 22.18
CA LEU A 30 -18.56 1.83 22.97
C LEU A 30 -17.35 0.90 22.86
N ALA A 31 -17.54 -0.40 22.88
CA ALA A 31 -16.47 -1.37 22.66
C ALA A 31 -15.91 -1.29 21.23
N SER A 32 -16.75 -1.02 20.22
CA SER A 32 -16.31 -0.77 18.84
C SER A 32 -15.56 0.56 18.66
N LEU A 33 -15.94 1.60 19.40
CA LEU A 33 -15.24 2.89 19.39
C LEU A 33 -13.87 2.82 20.08
N GLY A 34 -13.72 1.93 21.07
CA GLY A 34 -12.44 1.64 21.74
C GLY A 34 -11.53 0.70 20.94
N GLY A 35 -12.04 0.02 19.92
CA GLY A 35 -11.28 -0.70 18.93
C GLY A 35 -10.61 0.31 17.99
N GLN A 36 -9.43 0.77 18.40
CA GLN A 36 -8.59 1.64 17.57
C GLN A 36 -8.50 1.07 16.16
N ASN A 37 -8.31 1.96 15.17
CA ASN A 37 -7.91 1.69 13.78
C ASN A 37 -6.58 0.91 13.69
N ARG A 38 -6.44 -0.17 14.45
CA ARG A 38 -5.42 -1.17 14.19
C ARG A 38 -5.97 -2.02 13.06
N PRO A 39 -5.23 -2.13 11.94
CA PRO A 39 -5.54 -3.13 10.94
C PRO A 39 -5.76 -4.44 11.70
N VAL A 40 -6.87 -5.13 11.42
CA VAL A 40 -7.10 -6.48 11.95
C VAL A 40 -5.87 -7.27 11.52
N GLU A 41 -5.02 -7.63 12.46
CA GLU A 41 -3.93 -8.57 12.20
C GLU A 41 -4.59 -9.82 11.68
N GLY A 42 -4.64 -9.94 10.36
CA GLY A 42 -5.10 -11.18 9.75
C GLY A 42 -4.21 -12.29 10.29
N SER A 43 -4.75 -13.47 10.54
CA SER A 43 -4.04 -14.67 11.00
C SER A 43 -2.90 -15.14 10.06
N ARG A 44 -2.38 -14.24 9.25
CA ARG A 44 -1.35 -14.43 8.23
C ARG A 44 0.04 -14.59 8.83
N PHE A 45 0.28 -14.01 10.01
CA PHE A 45 1.55 -14.02 10.70
C PHE A 45 1.41 -14.71 12.05
N SER A 46 2.41 -15.49 12.43
CA SER A 46 2.56 -16.10 13.75
C SER A 46 3.32 -15.14 14.69
N LYS A 47 3.36 -15.45 16.00
CA LYS A 47 4.13 -14.66 16.97
C LYS A 47 5.65 -14.67 16.76
N LYS A 48 6.14 -15.55 15.89
CA LYS A 48 7.58 -15.69 15.55
C LYS A 48 7.92 -15.01 14.22
N ASP A 49 6.91 -14.60 13.48
CA ASP A 49 7.10 -13.91 12.20
C ASP A 49 7.49 -12.45 12.42
N LEU A 50 8.20 -11.87 11.46
CA LEU A 50 8.65 -10.48 11.51
C LEU A 50 9.55 -10.15 12.73
N ASP A 51 10.38 -11.09 13.13
CA ASP A 51 11.35 -10.92 14.21
C ASP A 51 12.79 -11.12 13.65
N PRO A 52 13.64 -10.07 13.68
CA PRO A 52 13.46 -8.78 14.35
C PRO A 52 12.48 -7.85 13.63
N ALA A 53 11.79 -6.99 14.40
CA ALA A 53 10.86 -6.01 13.86
C ALA A 53 11.60 -4.78 13.31
N ILE A 54 11.10 -4.25 12.17
CA ILE A 54 11.51 -2.95 11.64
C ILE A 54 10.78 -1.86 12.45
N THR A 55 11.54 -0.92 13.01
CA THR A 55 11.04 0.17 13.87
C THR A 55 10.95 1.49 13.10
N ASP A 56 10.21 2.46 13.65
CA ASP A 56 10.14 3.82 13.09
C ASP A 56 11.52 4.50 13.05
N ASP A 57 12.40 4.20 14.01
CA ASP A 57 13.79 4.70 14.02
C ASP A 57 14.59 4.11 12.85
N ASN A 58 14.40 2.83 12.54
CA ASN A 58 15.01 2.21 11.35
C ASN A 58 14.54 2.91 10.08
N ILE A 59 13.24 3.18 9.95
CA ILE A 59 12.66 3.85 8.78
C ILE A 59 13.26 5.25 8.61
N SER A 60 13.29 6.05 9.67
CA SER A 60 13.82 7.43 9.64
C SER A 60 15.32 7.47 9.30
N THR A 61 16.09 6.54 9.85
CA THR A 61 17.54 6.43 9.58
C THR A 61 17.77 6.02 8.13
N LEU A 62 16.99 5.07 7.64
CA LEU A 62 17.08 4.59 6.26
C LEU A 62 16.70 5.69 5.26
N GLU A 63 15.61 6.43 5.51
CA GLU A 63 15.18 7.55 4.67
C GLU A 63 16.25 8.63 4.56
N SER A 64 16.88 8.96 5.68
CA SER A 64 17.98 9.92 5.74
C SER A 64 19.23 9.44 4.95
N ALA A 65 19.55 8.15 5.04
CA ALA A 65 20.69 7.59 4.30
C ALA A 65 20.42 7.53 2.79
N LEU A 66 19.22 7.12 2.39
CA LEU A 66 18.81 7.02 0.99
C LEU A 66 18.75 8.39 0.30
N SER A 67 18.41 9.45 1.03
CA SER A 67 18.39 10.82 0.49
C SER A 67 19.77 11.36 0.07
N ASN A 68 20.86 10.67 0.43
CA ASN A 68 22.21 11.03 0.00
C ASN A 68 22.65 10.33 -1.30
N ILE A 69 21.80 9.50 -1.90
CA ILE A 69 22.11 8.87 -3.19
C ILE A 69 22.11 9.93 -4.29
N GLU A 70 23.05 9.82 -5.22
CA GLU A 70 23.20 10.77 -6.33
C GLU A 70 21.94 10.82 -7.22
N ASN A 71 21.57 12.00 -7.70
CA ASN A 71 20.39 12.29 -8.52
C ASN A 71 19.04 12.03 -7.84
N VAL A 72 19.00 11.85 -6.54
CA VAL A 72 17.75 11.71 -5.77
C VAL A 72 17.27 13.09 -5.33
N GLU A 73 16.03 13.41 -5.65
CA GLU A 73 15.36 14.64 -5.19
C GLU A 73 14.55 14.37 -3.92
N LYS A 74 13.88 13.21 -3.86
CA LYS A 74 13.05 12.87 -2.71
C LYS A 74 13.04 11.37 -2.46
N VAL A 75 13.01 11.00 -1.18
CA VAL A 75 12.80 9.62 -0.73
C VAL A 75 11.60 9.55 0.19
N SER A 76 10.88 8.45 0.13
CA SER A 76 9.85 8.10 1.10
C SER A 76 9.96 6.61 1.44
N VAL A 77 10.05 6.30 2.73
CA VAL A 77 10.12 4.94 3.23
C VAL A 77 8.90 4.63 4.09
N ASN A 78 8.15 3.60 3.72
CA ASN A 78 6.92 3.22 4.39
C ASN A 78 6.90 1.73 4.69
N LEU A 79 6.50 1.37 5.90
CA LEU A 79 6.22 -0.02 6.26
C LEU A 79 4.70 -0.25 6.27
N LEU A 80 4.22 -0.99 5.28
CA LEU A 80 2.80 -1.31 5.14
C LEU A 80 2.60 -2.82 5.28
N SER A 81 1.92 -3.23 6.34
CA SER A 81 1.77 -4.63 6.73
C SER A 81 3.15 -5.26 6.96
N ALA A 82 3.61 -6.13 6.08
CA ALA A 82 4.93 -6.75 6.15
C ALA A 82 5.80 -6.40 4.93
N THR A 83 5.55 -5.28 4.27
CA THR A 83 6.31 -4.82 3.11
C THR A 83 6.94 -3.47 3.40
N LEU A 84 8.28 -3.42 3.33
CA LEU A 84 9.02 -2.16 3.33
C LEU A 84 9.01 -1.61 1.91
N ARG A 85 8.39 -0.44 1.73
CA ARG A 85 8.30 0.26 0.45
C ARG A 85 9.17 1.50 0.47
N VAL A 86 10.07 1.56 -0.49
CA VAL A 86 10.98 2.68 -0.71
C VAL A 86 10.66 3.30 -2.06
N HIS A 87 10.29 4.57 -2.05
CA HIS A 87 10.05 5.35 -3.26
C HIS A 87 11.17 6.37 -3.42
N ILE A 88 11.88 6.30 -4.53
CA ILE A 88 12.99 7.17 -4.89
C ILE A 88 12.58 8.01 -6.07
N ASP A 89 12.39 9.28 -5.83
CA ASP A 89 12.09 10.32 -6.80
C ASP A 89 13.42 10.93 -7.26
N LEU A 90 13.73 10.75 -8.53
CA LEU A 90 14.96 11.21 -9.15
C LEU A 90 14.74 12.56 -9.86
N ILE A 91 15.82 13.21 -10.24
CA ILE A 91 15.74 14.38 -11.13
C ILE A 91 14.99 14.02 -12.42
N ASP A 92 14.22 14.95 -12.98
CA ASP A 92 13.36 14.73 -14.16
C ASP A 92 14.12 14.21 -15.39
N SER A 93 15.40 14.55 -15.51
CA SER A 93 16.27 14.13 -16.61
C SER A 93 16.91 12.75 -16.42
N ALA A 94 16.56 12.02 -15.33
CA ALA A 94 17.14 10.71 -15.07
C ALA A 94 16.71 9.70 -16.13
N THR A 95 17.65 8.85 -16.55
CA THR A 95 17.46 7.77 -17.50
C THR A 95 17.29 6.42 -16.77
N ASP A 96 16.94 5.36 -17.51
CA ASP A 96 16.87 3.98 -16.98
C ASP A 96 18.19 3.55 -16.32
N ASP A 97 19.33 3.98 -16.85
CA ASP A 97 20.65 3.66 -16.25
C ASP A 97 20.82 4.36 -14.89
N VAL A 98 20.40 5.63 -14.78
CA VAL A 98 20.44 6.38 -13.50
C VAL A 98 19.48 5.76 -12.50
N ALA A 99 18.26 5.41 -12.92
CA ALA A 99 17.28 4.75 -12.07
C ALA A 99 17.75 3.37 -11.58
N SER A 100 18.40 2.61 -12.46
CA SER A 100 19.00 1.31 -12.12
C SER A 100 20.16 1.47 -11.12
N ALA A 101 21.02 2.47 -11.30
CA ALA A 101 22.11 2.77 -10.38
C ALA A 101 21.56 3.19 -8.99
N ALA A 102 20.52 4.01 -8.96
CA ALA A 102 19.86 4.44 -7.72
C ALA A 102 19.24 3.25 -6.97
N ILE A 103 18.55 2.35 -7.65
CA ILE A 103 18.01 1.11 -7.06
C ILE A 103 19.10 0.24 -6.45
N ASN A 104 20.21 0.02 -7.18
CA ASN A 104 21.31 -0.80 -6.69
C ASN A 104 22.00 -0.17 -5.47
N SER A 105 22.18 1.15 -5.49
CA SER A 105 22.71 1.90 -4.35
C SER A 105 21.77 1.82 -3.14
N ALA A 106 20.46 2.00 -3.37
CA ALA A 106 19.45 1.88 -2.33
C ALA A 106 19.41 0.47 -1.72
N TYR A 107 19.44 -0.57 -2.56
CA TYR A 107 19.50 -1.95 -2.09
C TYR A 107 20.73 -2.21 -1.21
N SER A 108 21.88 -1.65 -1.56
CA SER A 108 23.11 -1.75 -0.77
C SER A 108 22.98 -1.03 0.58
N VAL A 109 22.47 0.20 0.60
CA VAL A 109 22.22 0.98 1.82
C VAL A 109 21.22 0.26 2.74
N ILE A 110 20.15 -0.32 2.17
CA ILE A 110 19.17 -1.10 2.92
C ILE A 110 19.85 -2.33 3.53
N ASN A 111 20.66 -3.06 2.76
CA ASN A 111 21.36 -4.25 3.26
C ASN A 111 22.36 -3.95 4.39
N GLU A 112 22.96 -2.76 4.38
CA GLU A 112 23.87 -2.31 5.47
C GLU A 112 23.12 -2.05 6.78
N GLN A 113 21.94 -1.45 6.73
CA GLN A 113 21.17 -1.06 7.90
C GLN A 113 20.17 -2.16 8.36
N LEU A 114 19.56 -2.82 7.40
CA LEU A 114 18.58 -3.90 7.57
C LEU A 114 19.05 -5.09 6.71
N PRO A 115 19.97 -5.93 7.20
CA PRO A 115 20.52 -7.04 6.42
C PRO A 115 19.43 -7.89 5.77
N ILE A 116 19.52 -8.08 4.45
CA ILE A 116 18.52 -8.78 3.62
C ILE A 116 18.23 -10.17 4.16
N ASP A 117 19.28 -10.90 4.55
CA ASP A 117 19.15 -12.24 5.11
C ASP A 117 18.41 -12.26 6.45
N THR A 118 18.38 -11.15 7.18
CA THR A 118 17.76 -11.07 8.50
C THR A 118 16.33 -10.58 8.42
N TYR A 119 16.06 -9.54 7.64
CA TYR A 119 14.76 -8.87 7.61
C TYR A 119 13.89 -9.30 6.42
N PHE A 120 14.50 -9.67 5.30
CA PHE A 120 13.78 -9.90 4.04
C PHE A 120 13.93 -11.32 3.47
N THR A 121 14.31 -12.27 4.33
CA THR A 121 14.44 -13.68 3.95
C THR A 121 13.79 -14.57 4.99
N ASN A 122 12.84 -15.40 4.57
CA ASN A 122 12.16 -16.33 5.46
C ASN A 122 13.15 -17.35 6.04
N LYS A 123 13.08 -17.60 7.34
CA LYS A 123 13.96 -18.55 8.04
C LYS A 123 13.15 -19.44 8.99
N ASP A 124 13.51 -20.72 9.07
CA ASP A 124 13.01 -21.67 10.07
C ASP A 124 11.48 -21.72 10.19
N GLY A 125 10.80 -21.55 9.05
CA GLY A 125 9.34 -21.49 8.99
C GLY A 125 8.71 -20.18 9.47
N SER A 126 9.53 -19.18 9.83
CA SER A 126 9.07 -17.82 10.13
C SER A 126 9.00 -16.98 8.84
N LYS A 127 7.93 -16.20 8.70
CA LYS A 127 7.78 -15.25 7.61
C LYS A 127 8.46 -13.94 7.95
N MET A 128 9.21 -13.41 7.01
CA MET A 128 9.90 -12.13 7.14
C MET A 128 9.27 -11.09 6.21
N TYR A 129 9.81 -9.89 6.22
CA TYR A 129 9.31 -8.77 5.42
C TYR A 129 9.58 -8.98 3.93
N ASP A 130 8.75 -8.35 3.11
CA ASP A 130 9.02 -8.12 1.70
C ASP A 130 9.62 -6.72 1.52
N LEU A 131 10.44 -6.54 0.48
CA LEU A 131 11.04 -5.27 0.10
C LEU A 131 10.61 -4.89 -1.30
N GLU A 132 10.14 -3.66 -1.46
CA GLU A 132 9.86 -3.01 -2.74
C GLU A 132 10.65 -1.71 -2.82
N ILE A 133 11.38 -1.50 -3.92
CA ILE A 133 12.09 -0.26 -4.20
C ILE A 133 11.61 0.24 -5.55
N ASP A 134 10.97 1.39 -5.57
CA ASP A 134 10.54 2.09 -6.76
C ASP A 134 11.51 3.25 -7.03
N SER A 135 12.00 3.38 -8.26
CA SER A 135 12.84 4.49 -8.71
C SER A 135 12.30 5.04 -10.02
N TYR A 136 11.96 6.33 -10.04
CA TYR A 136 11.34 7.00 -11.17
C TYR A 136 11.81 8.44 -11.26
N ASN A 137 11.76 9.02 -12.47
CA ASN A 137 12.15 10.41 -12.70
C ASN A 137 11.00 11.41 -12.47
N TYR A 138 9.76 11.02 -12.71
CA TYR A 138 8.55 11.80 -12.41
C TYR A 138 7.30 10.90 -12.47
N LEU A 139 6.19 11.40 -11.99
CA LEU A 139 4.89 10.79 -12.21
C LEU A 139 4.23 11.46 -13.41
N ILE A 140 3.58 10.68 -14.28
CA ILE A 140 2.88 11.20 -15.47
C ILE A 140 1.72 12.09 -15.01
N ASP A 141 1.72 13.34 -15.47
CA ASP A 141 0.69 14.34 -15.24
C ASP A 141 0.49 15.23 -16.47
N ASP A 142 -0.22 16.36 -16.33
CA ASP A 142 -0.47 17.31 -17.44
C ASP A 142 0.81 18.00 -17.94
N THR A 143 1.89 17.99 -17.14
CA THR A 143 3.17 18.63 -17.47
C THR A 143 4.24 17.63 -17.87
N HIS A 144 4.13 16.39 -17.40
CA HIS A 144 5.07 15.29 -17.64
C HIS A 144 4.39 14.15 -18.38
N THR A 145 4.71 14.04 -19.66
CA THR A 145 4.15 13.01 -20.54
C THR A 145 4.89 11.68 -20.40
N ALA A 146 4.38 10.63 -21.03
CA ALA A 146 5.05 9.33 -21.07
C ALA A 146 6.37 9.31 -21.87
N ASP A 147 6.67 10.37 -22.61
CA ASP A 147 7.92 10.51 -23.37
C ASP A 147 9.06 10.87 -22.43
N GLY A 148 10.09 10.04 -22.36
CA GLY A 148 11.20 10.18 -21.41
C GLY A 148 10.90 9.71 -19.98
N TRP A 149 9.72 9.12 -19.74
CA TRP A 149 9.36 8.56 -18.44
C TRP A 149 10.17 7.30 -18.14
N THR A 150 10.81 7.30 -16.98
CA THR A 150 11.57 6.17 -16.44
C THR A 150 10.95 5.72 -15.14
N TYR A 151 10.70 4.42 -15.01
CA TYR A 151 10.20 3.81 -13.78
C TYR A 151 10.67 2.36 -13.68
N LEU A 152 11.56 2.11 -12.73
CA LEU A 152 12.06 0.77 -12.40
C LEU A 152 11.57 0.36 -11.01
N LYS A 153 11.25 -0.92 -10.85
CA LYS A 153 10.81 -1.51 -9.58
C LYS A 153 11.64 -2.73 -9.25
N LEU A 154 12.28 -2.72 -8.09
CA LEU A 154 12.91 -3.90 -7.50
C LEU A 154 11.97 -4.51 -6.47
N THR A 155 11.76 -5.82 -6.54
CA THR A 155 10.97 -6.58 -5.59
C THR A 155 11.81 -7.74 -5.04
N LYS A 156 11.88 -7.87 -3.70
CA LYS A 156 12.44 -9.00 -2.98
C LYS A 156 11.41 -9.49 -1.98
N THR A 157 10.80 -10.63 -2.24
CA THR A 157 9.90 -11.25 -1.26
C THR A 157 10.67 -12.07 -0.24
N GLY A 158 10.14 -12.21 0.97
CA GLY A 158 10.75 -13.05 2.00
C GLY A 158 10.97 -14.51 1.55
N ALA A 159 10.20 -14.98 0.57
CA ALA A 159 10.29 -16.34 0.03
C ALA A 159 11.18 -16.48 -1.22
N SER A 160 11.60 -15.38 -1.86
CA SER A 160 12.44 -15.43 -3.07
C SER A 160 13.92 -15.57 -2.72
N ASP A 161 14.69 -16.22 -3.57
CA ASP A 161 16.15 -16.39 -3.40
C ASP A 161 16.90 -15.06 -3.60
N GLY A 162 16.39 -14.15 -4.43
CA GLY A 162 17.00 -12.87 -4.73
C GLY A 162 15.98 -11.83 -5.17
N PRO A 163 16.43 -10.56 -5.35
CA PRO A 163 15.60 -9.51 -5.89
C PRO A 163 15.37 -9.68 -7.39
N VAL A 164 14.24 -9.17 -7.86
CA VAL A 164 13.91 -9.05 -9.28
C VAL A 164 13.66 -7.57 -9.58
N THR A 165 14.26 -7.06 -10.66
CA THR A 165 14.03 -5.69 -11.12
C THR A 165 13.23 -5.72 -12.42
N ASP A 166 12.13 -5.00 -12.45
CA ASP A 166 11.25 -4.84 -13.60
C ASP A 166 11.29 -3.39 -14.10
N ASN A 167 11.31 -3.20 -15.41
CA ASN A 167 11.06 -1.90 -16.02
C ASN A 167 9.55 -1.74 -16.24
N MET A 168 8.96 -0.76 -15.55
CA MET A 168 7.50 -0.53 -15.54
C MET A 168 7.03 0.28 -16.77
N THR A 169 7.97 0.88 -17.51
CA THR A 169 7.65 1.68 -18.72
C THR A 169 7.61 0.83 -19.97
N VAL A 170 8.09 -0.41 -19.90
CA VAL A 170 8.15 -1.33 -21.04
C VAL A 170 7.15 -2.47 -20.84
N ALA A 171 6.26 -2.65 -21.82
CA ALA A 171 5.32 -3.77 -21.80
C ALA A 171 6.05 -5.10 -21.91
N LYS A 172 5.79 -6.05 -21.01
CA LYS A 172 6.36 -7.41 -21.06
C LYS A 172 5.89 -8.20 -22.30
N ASP A 173 4.69 -7.90 -22.78
CA ASP A 173 4.10 -8.40 -24.01
C ASP A 173 3.66 -7.21 -24.88
N ALA A 174 4.51 -6.84 -25.83
CA ALA A 174 4.28 -5.70 -26.71
C ALA A 174 3.09 -5.93 -27.67
N GLU A 175 2.86 -7.17 -28.10
CA GLU A 175 1.77 -7.51 -28.99
C GLU A 175 0.41 -7.35 -28.29
N LEU A 176 0.26 -7.92 -27.10
CA LEU A 176 -0.93 -7.78 -26.26
C LEU A 176 -1.17 -6.31 -25.88
N SER A 177 -0.11 -5.58 -25.52
CA SER A 177 -0.21 -4.15 -25.19
C SER A 177 -0.75 -3.34 -26.38
N ASN A 178 -0.28 -3.60 -27.59
CA ASN A 178 -0.75 -2.93 -28.79
C ASN A 178 -2.21 -3.29 -29.13
N GLN A 179 -2.61 -4.54 -28.93
CA GLN A 179 -4.01 -4.97 -29.09
C GLN A 179 -4.94 -4.26 -28.11
N LEU A 180 -4.54 -4.15 -26.85
CA LEU A 180 -5.32 -3.47 -25.80
C LEU A 180 -5.43 -1.96 -26.08
N LYS A 181 -4.35 -1.32 -26.53
CA LYS A 181 -4.39 0.10 -26.95
C LYS A 181 -5.34 0.31 -28.11
N ALA A 182 -5.25 -0.49 -29.16
CA ALA A 182 -6.13 -0.43 -30.31
C ALA A 182 -7.62 -0.62 -29.93
N ALA A 183 -7.90 -1.57 -29.04
CA ALA A 183 -9.25 -1.79 -28.52
C ALA A 183 -9.76 -0.58 -27.68
N SER A 184 -8.90 0.00 -26.86
CA SER A 184 -9.22 1.21 -26.09
C SER A 184 -9.54 2.38 -27.00
N ASP A 185 -8.71 2.64 -28.03
CA ASP A 185 -8.90 3.72 -28.97
C ASP A 185 -10.22 3.56 -29.76
N GLN A 186 -10.57 2.33 -30.11
CA GLN A 186 -11.82 2.02 -30.79
C GLN A 186 -13.04 2.29 -29.90
N ILE A 187 -12.96 1.99 -28.62
CA ILE A 187 -14.01 2.29 -27.64
C ILE A 187 -14.16 3.81 -27.49
N GLN A 188 -13.07 4.55 -27.36
CA GLN A 188 -13.10 6.02 -27.25
C GLN A 188 -13.71 6.68 -28.52
N GLN A 189 -13.35 6.20 -29.70
CA GLN A 189 -13.94 6.67 -30.94
C GLN A 189 -15.45 6.38 -31.00
N ASN A 190 -15.89 5.21 -30.58
CA ASN A 190 -17.31 4.87 -30.55
C ASN A 190 -18.09 5.75 -29.55
N ILE A 191 -17.53 6.06 -28.39
CA ILE A 191 -18.11 6.98 -27.41
C ILE A 191 -18.22 8.38 -28.00
N ALA A 192 -17.16 8.91 -28.59
CA ALA A 192 -17.16 10.24 -29.23
C ALA A 192 -18.20 10.34 -30.37
N ASN A 193 -18.30 9.30 -31.18
CA ASN A 193 -19.30 9.24 -32.27
C ASN A 193 -20.75 9.18 -31.75
N ALA A 194 -20.98 8.46 -30.64
CA ALA A 194 -22.30 8.40 -30.02
C ALA A 194 -22.72 9.75 -29.41
N GLN A 195 -21.81 10.47 -28.77
CA GLN A 195 -22.06 11.81 -28.22
C GLN A 195 -22.38 12.83 -29.32
N ASN A 196 -21.61 12.83 -30.41
CA ASN A 196 -21.85 13.72 -31.54
C ASN A 196 -23.17 13.44 -32.29
N SER A 197 -23.74 12.24 -32.14
CA SER A 197 -25.03 11.86 -32.76
C SER A 197 -26.22 12.34 -31.95
N ASP A 198 -26.04 12.56 -30.62
CA ASP A 198 -27.11 13.00 -29.73
C ASP A 198 -27.27 14.53 -29.69
N ASP A 199 -26.19 15.27 -29.96
CA ASP A 199 -26.18 16.74 -30.02
C ASP A 199 -26.71 17.31 -31.36
N GLY A 200 -27.11 16.45 -32.31
CA GLY A 200 -27.55 16.82 -33.67
C GLY A 200 -29.06 16.73 -33.92
N GLN A 201 -29.91 16.51 -32.88
CA GLN A 201 -31.38 16.48 -33.02
C GLN A 201 -32.06 17.65 -32.34
#